data_8fe2601830b0964d2720c6ed1b59614e
#
_entry.id   8fe2601830b0964d2720c6ed1b59614e
#
_cell.length_a   1.000
_cell.length_b   1.000
_cell.length_c   1.000
_cell.angle_alpha   90.00
_cell.angle_beta   90.00
_cell.angle_gamma   90.00
#
_symmetry.space_group_name_H-M   'P 1'
#
loop_
_entity.id
_entity.type
_entity.pdbx_description
1 polymer ?
#
loop_
_entity_poly.entity_id
_entity_poly.type
_entity_poly.pdbx_seq_one_letter_code
_entity_poly.pdbx_strand_id
1 'polypeptide(L)'
;MKEEDKFLNICKLTTDTLNICADHIFSNSRMKEVVIPRAVACMVARLGENTKHSVIAKVFNKNRASIYYYEKQHPNNFLYWAEYRRSFKKVLTAYNKIEGAKKTFASKKQMLKYFKLHNIEDSNTLDLLIVIKSGEIETKVKTSYFNFSDIMKKITFALQHYKYDFKII
;
A
#
# COMPACT_ATOMS: atom_id res chain seq x y z
N MET A 1 -19.95 9.00 6.37
CA MET A 1 -19.13 9.64 5.30
C MET A 1 -19.12 8.72 4.08
N LYS A 2 -19.42 9.27 2.91
CA LYS A 2 -19.41 8.49 1.67
C LYS A 2 -17.99 8.05 1.32
N GLU A 3 -17.87 6.94 0.60
CA GLU A 3 -16.56 6.40 0.18
C GLU A 3 -15.79 7.40 -0.71
N GLU A 4 -16.51 8.17 -1.53
CA GLU A 4 -15.95 9.25 -2.35
C GLU A 4 -15.33 10.37 -1.48
N ASP A 5 -16.01 10.79 -0.41
CA ASP A 5 -15.51 11.82 0.50
C ASP A 5 -14.25 11.38 1.24
N LYS A 6 -14.20 10.11 1.66
CA LYS A 6 -13.01 9.51 2.28
C LYS A 6 -11.83 9.54 1.31
N PHE A 7 -12.07 9.19 0.06
CA PHE A 7 -11.01 9.22 -0.95
C PHE A 7 -10.55 10.65 -1.28
N LEU A 8 -11.46 11.60 -1.35
CA LEU A 8 -11.11 13.03 -1.52
C LEU A 8 -10.23 13.53 -0.35
N ASN A 9 -10.52 13.11 0.87
CA ASN A 9 -9.68 13.43 2.02
C ASN A 9 -8.27 12.83 1.91
N ILE A 10 -8.14 11.61 1.37
CA ILE A 10 -6.83 11.00 1.08
C ILE A 10 -6.10 11.78 -0.02
N CYS A 11 -6.79 12.22 -1.06
CA CYS A 11 -6.21 13.07 -2.09
C CYS A 11 -5.67 14.38 -1.51
N LYS A 12 -6.45 15.05 -0.66
CA LYS A 12 -6.03 16.26 0.05
C LYS A 12 -4.83 16.01 0.94
N LEU A 13 -4.86 14.96 1.75
CA LEU A 13 -3.73 14.57 2.58
C LEU A 13 -2.46 14.33 1.75
N THR A 14 -2.61 13.69 0.60
CA THR A 14 -1.48 13.41 -0.32
C THR A 14 -0.87 14.70 -0.84
N THR A 15 -1.69 15.63 -1.33
CA THR A 15 -1.22 16.91 -1.87
C THR A 15 -0.59 17.78 -0.79
N ASP A 16 -1.18 17.85 0.40
CA ASP A 16 -0.64 18.57 1.54
C ASP A 16 0.71 17.98 2.00
N THR A 17 0.79 16.66 2.12
CA THR A 17 2.00 15.96 2.58
C THR A 17 3.16 16.08 1.59
N LEU A 18 2.86 16.04 0.30
CA LEU A 18 3.86 16.15 -0.77
C LEU A 18 4.12 17.61 -1.20
N ASN A 19 3.43 18.55 -0.59
CA ASN A 19 3.55 19.98 -0.86
C ASN A 19 3.34 20.33 -2.34
N ILE A 20 2.26 19.82 -2.92
CA ILE A 20 1.85 20.07 -4.30
C ILE A 20 0.48 20.75 -4.36
N CYS A 21 0.19 21.42 -5.47
CA CYS A 21 -1.12 22.02 -5.69
C CYS A 21 -2.24 20.96 -5.71
N ALA A 22 -3.33 21.21 -4.99
CA ALA A 22 -4.45 20.28 -4.85
C ALA A 22 -5.06 19.86 -6.19
N ASP A 23 -5.11 20.76 -7.17
CA ASP A 23 -5.69 20.47 -8.48
C ASP A 23 -4.82 19.58 -9.36
N HIS A 24 -3.52 19.52 -9.10
CA HIS A 24 -2.59 18.73 -9.90
C HIS A 24 -2.94 17.23 -9.90
N ILE A 25 -3.37 16.68 -8.77
CA ILE A 25 -3.70 15.26 -8.66
C ILE A 25 -4.86 14.84 -9.57
N PHE A 26 -5.76 15.77 -9.88
CA PHE A 26 -6.93 15.54 -10.74
C PHE A 26 -6.67 15.86 -12.22
N SER A 27 -5.52 16.42 -12.56
CA SER A 27 -5.17 16.73 -13.95
C SER A 27 -4.95 15.47 -14.79
N ASN A 28 -5.04 15.61 -16.13
CA ASN A 28 -4.74 14.54 -17.06
C ASN A 28 -3.25 14.42 -17.43
N SER A 29 -2.39 15.22 -16.79
CA SER A 29 -0.95 15.19 -17.04
C SER A 29 -0.36 13.81 -16.79
N ARG A 30 0.60 13.42 -17.63
CA ARG A 30 1.41 12.20 -17.51
C ARG A 30 2.79 12.47 -16.91
N MET A 31 3.07 13.70 -16.53
CA MET A 31 4.34 14.06 -15.88
C MET A 31 4.44 13.38 -14.51
N LYS A 32 5.65 12.96 -14.14
CA LYS A 32 5.90 12.21 -12.89
C LYS A 32 5.42 12.98 -11.65
N GLU A 33 5.53 14.30 -11.66
CA GLU A 33 5.10 15.20 -10.57
C GLU A 33 3.60 15.11 -10.29
N VAL A 34 2.83 14.61 -11.25
CA VAL A 34 1.37 14.41 -11.15
C VAL A 34 1.02 12.93 -11.03
N VAL A 35 1.72 12.08 -11.77
CA VAL A 35 1.48 10.63 -11.78
C VAL A 35 1.81 10.00 -10.42
N ILE A 36 2.94 10.38 -9.81
CA ILE A 36 3.35 9.83 -8.50
C ILE A 36 2.31 10.14 -7.42
N PRO A 37 1.91 11.39 -7.17
CA PRO A 37 0.89 11.69 -6.16
C PRO A 37 -0.43 10.97 -6.41
N ARG A 38 -0.87 10.89 -7.65
CA ARG A 38 -2.10 10.20 -8.04
C ARG A 38 -2.03 8.70 -7.73
N ALA A 39 -0.95 8.04 -8.14
CA ALA A 39 -0.74 6.62 -7.85
C ALA A 39 -0.60 6.36 -6.35
N VAL A 40 0.09 7.23 -5.63
CA VAL A 40 0.24 7.15 -4.16
C VAL A 40 -1.12 7.28 -3.46
N ALA A 41 -1.92 8.29 -3.78
CA ALA A 41 -3.25 8.46 -3.20
C ALA A 41 -4.15 7.25 -3.48
N CYS A 42 -4.11 6.72 -4.71
CA CYS A 42 -4.82 5.51 -5.09
C CYS A 42 -4.43 4.32 -4.19
N MET A 43 -3.14 4.09 -4.01
CA MET A 43 -2.65 2.95 -3.24
C MET A 43 -2.90 3.09 -1.74
N VAL A 44 -2.76 4.28 -1.18
CA VAL A 44 -3.12 4.54 0.23
C VAL A 44 -4.61 4.27 0.46
N ALA A 45 -5.48 4.69 -0.45
CA ALA A 45 -6.92 4.42 -0.36
C ALA A 45 -7.25 2.92 -0.49
N ARG A 46 -6.58 2.23 -1.40
CA ARG A 46 -6.75 0.79 -1.58
C ARG A 46 -6.28 -0.01 -0.37
N LEU A 47 -5.12 0.31 0.15
CA LEU A 47 -4.51 -0.41 1.28
C LEU A 47 -5.11 -0.01 2.63
N GLY A 48 -5.43 1.27 2.83
CA GLY A 48 -5.95 1.79 4.09
C GLY A 48 -7.46 1.60 4.27
N GLU A 49 -8.24 1.93 3.26
CA GLU A 49 -9.71 1.97 3.31
C GLU A 49 -10.39 0.88 2.47
N ASN A 50 -9.62 0.10 1.71
CA ASN A 50 -10.15 -0.83 0.71
C ASN A 50 -11.15 -0.17 -0.27
N THR A 51 -10.89 1.09 -0.61
CA THR A 51 -11.74 1.89 -1.50
C THR A 51 -11.91 1.20 -2.86
N LYS A 52 -13.13 1.13 -3.36
CA LYS A 52 -13.43 0.46 -4.62
C LYS A 52 -12.76 1.15 -5.81
N HIS A 53 -12.27 0.37 -6.77
CA HIS A 53 -11.65 0.89 -8.00
C HIS A 53 -12.60 1.85 -8.76
N SER A 54 -13.89 1.55 -8.77
CA SER A 54 -14.91 2.39 -9.42
C SER A 54 -15.05 3.77 -8.77
N VAL A 55 -14.91 3.85 -7.46
CA VAL A 55 -14.95 5.13 -6.72
C VAL A 55 -13.72 5.98 -7.03
N ILE A 56 -12.55 5.38 -6.99
CA ILE A 56 -11.29 6.07 -7.34
C ILE A 56 -11.32 6.56 -8.79
N ALA A 57 -11.75 5.69 -9.70
CA ALA A 57 -11.87 6.02 -11.12
C ALA A 57 -12.82 7.21 -11.36
N LYS A 58 -13.97 7.22 -10.68
CA LYS A 58 -14.94 8.32 -10.75
C LYS A 58 -14.34 9.64 -10.27
N VAL A 59 -13.69 9.64 -9.10
CA VAL A 59 -13.10 10.85 -8.52
C VAL A 59 -11.96 11.40 -9.39
N PHE A 60 -11.13 10.54 -9.95
CA PHE A 60 -10.05 10.96 -10.85
C PHE A 60 -10.51 11.22 -12.29
N ASN A 61 -11.78 11.00 -12.61
CA ASN A 61 -12.30 11.05 -13.97
C ASN A 61 -11.47 10.20 -14.94
N LYS A 62 -11.21 8.96 -14.55
CA LYS A 62 -10.45 7.96 -15.31
C LYS A 62 -11.25 6.66 -15.42
N ASN A 63 -10.84 5.78 -16.33
CA ASN A 63 -11.40 4.45 -16.39
C ASN A 63 -10.82 3.54 -15.29
N ARG A 64 -11.53 2.46 -14.97
CA ARG A 64 -11.09 1.48 -13.97
C ARG A 64 -9.77 0.80 -14.34
N ALA A 65 -9.49 0.62 -15.63
CA ALA A 65 -8.25 0.03 -16.09
C ALA A 65 -7.03 0.84 -15.65
N SER A 66 -7.13 2.17 -15.60
CA SER A 66 -6.07 3.03 -15.08
C SER A 66 -5.80 2.79 -13.60
N ILE A 67 -6.84 2.54 -12.81
CA ILE A 67 -6.71 2.28 -11.37
C ILE A 67 -6.11 0.90 -11.13
N TYR A 68 -6.55 -0.12 -11.86
CA TYR A 68 -5.92 -1.45 -11.84
C TYR A 68 -4.44 -1.40 -12.24
N TYR A 69 -4.09 -0.55 -13.19
CA TYR A 69 -2.70 -0.35 -13.59
C TYR A 69 -1.86 0.19 -12.45
N TYR A 70 -2.32 1.20 -11.70
CA TYR A 70 -1.63 1.70 -10.52
C TYR A 70 -1.40 0.61 -9.48
N GLU A 71 -2.42 -0.19 -9.20
CA GLU A 71 -2.33 -1.31 -8.25
C GLU A 71 -1.34 -2.38 -8.72
N LYS A 72 -1.36 -2.71 -10.01
CA LYS A 72 -0.44 -3.69 -10.62
C LYS A 72 1.02 -3.20 -10.60
N GLN A 73 1.25 -1.93 -10.83
CA GLN A 73 2.60 -1.35 -10.88
C GLN A 73 3.16 -1.02 -9.49
N HIS A 74 2.34 -0.95 -8.47
CA HIS A 74 2.77 -0.57 -7.13
C HIS A 74 3.99 -1.37 -6.62
N PRO A 75 4.04 -2.71 -6.69
CA PRO A 75 5.20 -3.47 -6.23
C PRO A 75 6.50 -3.06 -6.95
N ASN A 76 6.46 -2.94 -8.26
CA ASN A 76 7.63 -2.53 -9.05
C ASN A 76 8.04 -1.09 -8.77
N ASN A 77 7.08 -0.18 -8.71
CA ASN A 77 7.34 1.22 -8.41
C ASN A 77 7.94 1.38 -7.01
N PHE A 78 7.45 0.62 -6.05
CA PHE A 78 7.98 0.64 -4.69
C PHE A 78 9.42 0.14 -4.61
N LEU A 79 9.76 -0.92 -5.35
CA LEU A 79 11.11 -1.51 -5.34
C LEU A 79 12.12 -0.66 -6.13
N TYR A 80 11.75 -0.21 -7.31
CA TYR A 80 12.70 0.33 -8.29
C TYR A 80 12.61 1.84 -8.49
N TRP A 81 11.55 2.50 -8.07
CA TRP A 81 11.36 3.94 -8.21
C TRP A 81 11.47 4.65 -6.87
N ALA A 82 12.67 5.14 -6.55
CA ALA A 82 12.96 5.73 -5.24
C ALA A 82 12.08 6.94 -4.89
N GLU A 83 11.74 7.77 -5.86
CA GLU A 83 10.88 8.95 -5.65
C GLU A 83 9.44 8.53 -5.31
N TYR A 84 8.89 7.55 -6.02
CA TYR A 84 7.59 6.96 -5.71
C TYR A 84 7.58 6.35 -4.30
N ARG A 85 8.58 5.57 -3.95
CA ARG A 85 8.71 4.94 -2.64
C ARG A 85 8.74 5.95 -1.51
N ARG A 86 9.54 7.02 -1.64
CA ARG A 86 9.60 8.09 -0.64
C ARG A 86 8.26 8.79 -0.47
N SER A 87 7.60 9.13 -1.56
CA SER A 87 6.28 9.76 -1.56
C SER A 87 5.23 8.87 -0.92
N PHE A 88 5.20 7.60 -1.29
CA PHE A 88 4.27 6.62 -0.71
C PHE A 88 4.48 6.46 0.80
N LYS A 89 5.72 6.32 1.26
CA LYS A 89 6.05 6.23 2.69
C LYS A 89 5.58 7.45 3.47
N LYS A 90 5.85 8.64 2.95
CA LYS A 90 5.44 9.90 3.58
C LYS A 90 3.92 9.99 3.77
N VAL A 91 3.18 9.74 2.70
CA VAL A 91 1.71 9.84 2.72
C VAL A 91 1.09 8.76 3.59
N LEU A 92 1.56 7.53 3.49
CA LEU A 92 1.08 6.44 4.33
C LEU A 92 1.33 6.72 5.82
N THR A 93 2.49 7.23 6.18
CA THR A 93 2.81 7.63 7.56
C THR A 93 1.86 8.73 8.06
N ALA A 94 1.60 9.75 7.24
CA ALA A 94 0.66 10.82 7.58
C ALA A 94 -0.78 10.29 7.73
N TYR A 95 -1.22 9.44 6.82
CA TYR A 95 -2.53 8.79 6.88
C TYR A 95 -2.73 8.02 8.19
N ASN A 96 -1.74 7.24 8.58
CA ASN A 96 -1.83 6.41 9.77
C ASN A 96 -1.77 7.21 11.09
N LYS A 97 -1.14 8.36 11.09
CA LYS A 97 -1.21 9.29 12.23
C LYS A 97 -2.62 9.83 12.46
N ILE A 98 -3.38 10.06 11.40
CA ILE A 98 -4.76 10.54 11.47
C ILE A 98 -5.70 9.43 11.94
N GLU A 99 -5.55 8.24 11.42
CA GLU A 99 -6.40 7.09 11.77
C GLU A 99 -6.16 6.53 13.18
N GLY A 100 -5.04 6.87 13.82
CA GLY A 100 -4.79 6.75 15.27
C GLY A 100 -4.74 5.34 15.88
N ALA A 101 -5.04 4.25 15.16
CA ALA A 101 -5.01 2.90 15.70
C ALA A 101 -4.40 1.90 14.70
N LYS A 102 -3.53 1.03 15.21
CA LYS A 102 -3.05 -0.12 14.45
C LYS A 102 -4.21 -1.04 14.10
N LYS A 103 -4.35 -1.37 12.83
CA LYS A 103 -5.41 -2.23 12.28
C LYS A 103 -5.03 -3.71 12.39
N THR A 104 -6.04 -4.56 12.30
CA THR A 104 -5.87 -6.01 12.09
C THR A 104 -6.49 -6.39 10.76
N PHE A 105 -6.04 -7.50 10.16
CA PHE A 105 -6.68 -8.00 8.95
C PHE A 105 -8.04 -8.64 9.28
N ALA A 106 -9.02 -8.40 8.41
CA ALA A 106 -10.36 -8.98 8.56
C ALA A 106 -10.42 -10.44 8.08
N SER A 107 -9.54 -10.84 7.15
CA SER A 107 -9.50 -12.19 6.62
C SER A 107 -8.09 -12.57 6.13
N LYS A 108 -7.83 -13.89 6.08
CA LYS A 108 -6.57 -14.42 5.52
C LYS A 108 -6.41 -14.03 4.05
N LYS A 109 -7.49 -14.01 3.29
CA LYS A 109 -7.49 -13.57 1.88
C LYS A 109 -7.04 -12.13 1.74
N GLN A 110 -7.52 -11.24 2.61
CA GLN A 110 -7.10 -9.83 2.63
C GLN A 110 -5.62 -9.71 2.96
N MET A 111 -5.14 -10.43 3.96
CA MET A 111 -3.73 -10.43 4.37
C MET A 111 -2.80 -10.91 3.24
N LEU A 112 -3.16 -12.01 2.57
CA LEU A 112 -2.39 -12.54 1.44
C LEU A 112 -2.37 -11.58 0.25
N LYS A 113 -3.50 -10.94 -0.06
CA LYS A 113 -3.57 -9.91 -1.10
C LYS A 113 -2.67 -8.71 -0.76
N TYR A 114 -2.68 -8.29 0.48
CA TYR A 114 -1.83 -7.20 0.99
C TYR A 114 -0.35 -7.54 0.87
N PHE A 115 0.04 -8.77 1.25
CA PHE A 115 1.41 -9.24 1.11
C PHE A 115 1.87 -9.25 -0.34
N LYS A 116 1.03 -9.73 -1.25
CA LYS A 116 1.35 -9.74 -2.69
C LYS A 116 1.57 -8.33 -3.22
N LEU A 117 0.77 -7.35 -2.80
CA LEU A 117 0.94 -5.93 -3.18
C LEU A 117 2.27 -5.35 -2.69
N HIS A 118 2.82 -5.86 -1.59
CA HIS A 118 4.11 -5.45 -1.05
C HIS A 118 5.28 -6.36 -1.44
N ASN A 119 5.09 -7.23 -2.43
CA ASN A 119 6.12 -8.20 -2.88
C ASN A 119 6.63 -9.11 -1.76
N ILE A 120 5.74 -9.47 -0.84
CA ILE A 120 6.02 -10.49 0.18
C ILE A 120 5.49 -11.79 -0.37
N GLU A 121 6.37 -12.57 -1.00
CA GLU A 121 6.06 -13.82 -1.66
C GLU A 121 6.95 -14.94 -1.14
N ASP A 122 6.47 -16.18 -1.29
CA ASP A 122 7.23 -17.37 -0.94
C ASP A 122 8.47 -17.51 -1.84
N SER A 123 9.58 -17.86 -1.24
CA SER A 123 10.78 -18.28 -1.96
C SER A 123 10.61 -19.71 -2.49
N ASN A 124 11.27 -20.01 -3.61
CA ASN A 124 11.34 -21.38 -4.14
C ASN A 124 12.13 -22.35 -3.24
N THR A 125 13.02 -21.80 -2.39
CA THR A 125 13.77 -22.58 -1.40
C THR A 125 13.22 -22.32 -0.01
N LEU A 126 13.00 -23.38 0.74
CA LEU A 126 12.51 -23.33 2.12
C LEU A 126 13.65 -23.61 3.10
N ASP A 127 14.30 -22.58 3.58
CA ASP A 127 15.26 -22.69 4.68
C ASP A 127 14.62 -22.22 6.00
N LEU A 128 13.78 -21.22 5.91
CA LEU A 128 13.08 -20.58 7.03
C LEU A 128 11.61 -20.38 6.73
N LEU A 129 10.79 -20.50 7.76
CA LEU A 129 9.37 -20.18 7.72
C LEU A 129 9.08 -19.03 8.67
N ILE A 130 8.57 -17.94 8.15
CA ILE A 130 8.11 -16.80 8.95
C ILE A 130 6.61 -16.95 9.14
N VAL A 131 6.19 -17.17 10.36
CA VAL A 131 4.77 -17.23 10.75
C VAL A 131 4.36 -15.85 11.23
N ILE A 132 3.39 -15.24 10.58
CA ILE A 132 2.90 -13.89 10.90
C ILE A 132 1.46 -14.01 11.35
N LYS A 133 1.18 -13.46 12.55
CA LYS A 133 -0.16 -13.45 13.15
C LYS A 133 -0.62 -12.01 13.32
N SER A 134 -1.83 -11.70 12.86
CA SER A 134 -2.50 -10.42 13.06
C SER A 134 -3.92 -10.64 13.54
N GLY A 135 -4.16 -10.39 14.84
CA GLY A 135 -5.40 -10.79 15.49
C GLY A 135 -5.56 -12.30 15.47
N GLU A 136 -6.68 -12.78 14.97
CA GLU A 136 -6.98 -14.22 14.85
C GLU A 136 -6.44 -14.84 13.52
N ILE A 137 -5.86 -14.02 12.66
CA ILE A 137 -5.43 -14.46 11.34
C ILE A 137 -3.93 -14.76 11.35
N GLU A 138 -3.59 -15.93 10.86
CA GLU A 138 -2.21 -16.39 10.72
C GLU A 138 -1.90 -16.75 9.27
N THR A 139 -0.72 -16.35 8.82
CA THR A 139 -0.16 -16.77 7.54
C THR A 139 1.32 -17.09 7.66
N LYS A 140 1.85 -17.79 6.67
CA LYS A 140 3.24 -18.26 6.65
C LYS A 140 3.90 -17.77 5.37
N VAL A 141 5.15 -17.31 5.49
CA VAL A 141 5.98 -16.89 4.36
C VAL A 141 7.24 -17.74 4.36
N LYS A 142 7.48 -18.43 3.25
CA LYS A 142 8.69 -19.24 3.04
C LYS A 142 9.82 -18.34 2.54
N THR A 143 10.98 -18.47 3.13
CA THR A 143 12.15 -17.70 2.69
C THR A 143 13.43 -18.52 2.80
N SER A 144 14.46 -18.11 2.07
CA SER A 144 15.82 -18.63 2.22
C SER A 144 16.63 -17.79 3.21
N TYR A 145 17.71 -18.34 3.75
CA TYR A 145 18.67 -17.57 4.56
C TYR A 145 19.17 -16.35 3.81
N PHE A 146 19.39 -16.49 2.51
CA PHE A 146 19.90 -15.42 1.66
C PHE A 146 18.90 -14.23 1.54
N ASN A 147 17.61 -14.52 1.42
CA ASN A 147 16.58 -13.51 1.22
C ASN A 147 15.91 -13.04 2.53
N PHE A 148 16.26 -13.64 3.65
CA PHE A 148 15.61 -13.39 4.94
C PHE A 148 15.58 -11.92 5.32
N SER A 149 16.73 -11.23 5.23
CA SER A 149 16.82 -9.81 5.59
C SER A 149 15.91 -8.93 4.74
N ASP A 150 15.84 -9.18 3.45
CA ASP A 150 15.00 -8.40 2.53
C ASP A 150 13.51 -8.65 2.77
N ILE A 151 13.13 -9.90 2.98
CA ILE A 151 11.74 -10.26 3.31
C ILE A 151 11.34 -9.64 4.65
N MET A 152 12.19 -9.70 5.68
CA MET A 152 11.90 -9.08 6.97
C MET A 152 11.74 -7.56 6.88
N LYS A 153 12.56 -6.88 6.10
CA LYS A 153 12.40 -5.44 5.83
C LYS A 153 11.06 -5.13 5.16
N LYS A 154 10.67 -5.92 4.17
CA LYS A 154 9.37 -5.79 3.48
C LYS A 154 8.20 -6.01 4.44
N ILE A 155 8.26 -7.06 5.25
CA ILE A 155 7.22 -7.36 6.25
C ILE A 155 7.12 -6.23 7.27
N THR A 156 8.23 -5.82 7.87
CA THR A 156 8.26 -4.74 8.86
C THR A 156 7.71 -3.44 8.28
N PHE A 157 8.10 -3.11 7.07
CA PHE A 157 7.58 -1.92 6.40
C PHE A 157 6.10 -2.03 6.06
N ALA A 158 5.66 -3.14 5.47
CA ALA A 158 4.27 -3.35 5.09
C ALA A 158 3.33 -3.34 6.32
N LEU A 159 3.75 -3.97 7.41
CA LEU A 159 2.91 -4.16 8.59
C LEU A 159 3.11 -3.11 9.69
N GLN A 160 3.87 -2.03 9.45
CA GLN A 160 4.14 -1.00 10.46
C GLN A 160 2.85 -0.39 11.08
N HIS A 161 1.73 -0.47 10.37
CA HIS A 161 0.42 0.07 10.79
C HIS A 161 -0.58 -1.01 11.20
N TYR A 162 -0.15 -2.26 11.18
CA TYR A 162 -0.94 -3.39 11.66
C TYR A 162 -0.44 -3.86 13.02
N LYS A 163 -1.35 -4.39 13.85
CA LYS A 163 -0.97 -5.21 14.99
C LYS A 163 -0.56 -6.57 14.45
N TYR A 164 0.67 -6.97 14.68
CA TYR A 164 1.15 -8.28 14.30
C TYR A 164 2.25 -8.78 15.22
N ASP A 165 2.34 -10.08 15.30
CA ASP A 165 3.45 -10.82 15.87
C ASP A 165 4.03 -11.76 14.83
N PHE A 166 5.29 -12.12 14.96
CA PHE A 166 5.91 -13.09 14.07
C PHE A 166 6.78 -14.06 14.83
N LYS A 167 6.91 -15.25 14.27
CA LYS A 167 7.84 -16.30 14.72
C LYS A 167 8.62 -16.81 13.52
N ILE A 168 9.87 -17.18 13.75
CA ILE A 168 10.74 -17.81 12.77
C ILE A 168 10.86 -19.28 13.18
N ILE A 169 10.59 -20.16 12.24
CA ILE A 169 10.70 -21.60 12.42
C ILE A 169 11.74 -22.17 11.47
#